data_4a931ab9933885a513b7a70783142c6a
#
_entry.id   4a931ab9933885a513b7a70783142c6a
#
_cell.length_a   1.000
_cell.length_b   1.000
_cell.length_c   1.000
_cell.angle_alpha   90.00
_cell.angle_beta   90.00
_cell.angle_gamma   90.00
#
_symmetry.space_group_name_H-M   'P 1'
#
loop_
_entity.id
_entity.type
_entity.pdbx_description
1 polymer ?
#
loop_
_entity_poly.entity_id
_entity_poly.type
_entity_poly.pdbx_seq_one_letter_code
_entity_poly.pdbx_strand_id
1 'polypeptide(L)'
;CIMPITSQEINLPIGWSIFSTYIETENMNVIAFLSGIQSHIILVKNFLGEAYLPEWNFNGIGNIEYHQGYQVKTNQECTINLQGEYFKPYENPIYLESGWNIISYLRTSPSPADLVFQDLILQGNIVIAKDELGAAFLPEWNYNGIGNLQAGKGYQLKTNVSDILNYLSND
;
A
#
# COMPACT_ATOMS: atom_id res chain seq x y z
N CYS A 1 -1.19 -20.92 -23.28
CA CYS A 1 -0.80 -21.05 -21.87
C CYS A 1 -1.72 -20.21 -21.00
N ILE A 2 -2.56 -20.85 -20.20
CA ILE A 2 -3.46 -20.13 -19.28
C ILE A 2 -2.60 -19.69 -18.10
N MET A 3 -2.44 -18.38 -17.89
CA MET A 3 -1.79 -17.87 -16.69
C MET A 3 -2.66 -18.21 -15.47
N PRO A 4 -2.07 -18.74 -14.39
CA PRO A 4 -2.86 -19.05 -13.21
C PRO A 4 -3.46 -17.74 -12.61
N ILE A 5 -4.77 -17.74 -12.37
CA ILE A 5 -5.43 -16.65 -11.68
C ILE A 5 -4.97 -16.68 -10.22
N THR A 6 -4.47 -15.54 -9.76
CA THR A 6 -4.01 -15.39 -8.39
C THR A 6 -5.06 -14.60 -7.60
N SER A 7 -5.13 -14.86 -6.32
CA SER A 7 -6.07 -14.17 -5.43
C SER A 7 -5.32 -13.50 -4.28
N GLN A 8 -5.93 -12.45 -3.73
CA GLN A 8 -5.47 -11.78 -2.53
C GLN A 8 -6.67 -11.42 -1.67
N GLU A 9 -6.57 -11.67 -0.37
CA GLU A 9 -7.52 -11.19 0.62
C GLU A 9 -6.86 -10.10 1.45
N ILE A 10 -7.53 -8.94 1.55
CA ILE A 10 -7.04 -7.81 2.35
C ILE A 10 -8.06 -7.57 3.45
N ASN A 11 -7.66 -7.82 4.70
CA ASN A 11 -8.52 -7.62 5.86
C ASN A 11 -8.41 -6.19 6.35
N LEU A 12 -9.54 -5.50 6.45
CA LEU A 12 -9.62 -4.13 6.94
C LEU A 12 -10.28 -4.12 8.31
N PRO A 13 -9.63 -3.54 9.34
CA PRO A 13 -10.27 -3.36 10.64
C PRO A 13 -11.35 -2.28 10.56
N ILE A 14 -12.18 -2.18 11.58
CA ILE A 14 -13.07 -1.04 11.75
C ILE A 14 -12.24 0.23 11.96
N GLY A 15 -12.65 1.34 11.37
CA GLY A 15 -11.94 2.62 11.48
C GLY A 15 -10.87 2.80 10.42
N TRP A 16 -9.80 3.50 10.77
CA TRP A 16 -8.73 3.84 9.81
C TRP A 16 -7.72 2.70 9.64
N SER A 17 -7.32 2.48 8.39
CA SER A 17 -6.22 1.59 8.02
C SER A 17 -5.60 2.07 6.73
N ILE A 18 -4.51 1.42 6.29
CA ILE A 18 -3.86 1.69 5.01
C ILE A 18 -3.70 0.36 4.29
N PHE A 19 -4.28 0.26 3.10
CA PHE A 19 -4.18 -0.96 2.30
C PHE A 19 -3.37 -0.73 1.02
N SER A 20 -2.85 -1.81 0.47
CA SER A 20 -2.28 -1.86 -0.88
C SER A 20 -2.53 -3.23 -1.49
N THR A 21 -2.35 -3.35 -2.78
CA THR A 21 -2.53 -4.62 -3.48
C THR A 21 -1.29 -5.00 -4.27
N TYR A 22 -1.01 -6.31 -4.32
CA TYR A 22 -0.05 -6.87 -5.27
C TYR A 22 -0.75 -7.52 -6.47
N ILE A 23 -2.07 -7.36 -6.60
CA ILE A 23 -2.88 -7.95 -7.67
C ILE A 23 -3.37 -6.86 -8.62
N GLU A 24 -3.18 -7.08 -9.92
CA GLU A 24 -3.84 -6.33 -10.98
C GLU A 24 -5.13 -7.04 -11.33
N THR A 25 -6.26 -6.41 -11.00
CA THR A 25 -7.60 -6.92 -11.34
C THR A 25 -8.00 -6.48 -12.74
N GLU A 26 -9.07 -7.07 -13.28
CA GLU A 26 -9.60 -6.69 -14.59
C GLU A 26 -9.98 -5.20 -14.64
N ASN A 27 -10.49 -4.66 -13.55
CA ASN A 27 -10.87 -3.24 -13.46
C ASN A 27 -10.31 -2.65 -12.16
N MET A 28 -9.31 -1.79 -12.29
CA MET A 28 -8.64 -1.15 -11.16
C MET A 28 -9.31 0.15 -10.70
N ASN A 29 -10.44 0.56 -11.30
CA ASN A 29 -11.18 1.70 -10.80
C ASN A 29 -11.59 1.44 -9.35
N VAL A 30 -11.44 2.42 -8.47
CA VAL A 30 -11.67 2.25 -7.03
C VAL A 30 -13.08 1.75 -6.72
N ILE A 31 -14.07 2.18 -7.50
CA ILE A 31 -15.46 1.75 -7.33
C ILE A 31 -15.59 0.25 -7.57
N ALA A 32 -15.04 -0.25 -8.68
CA ALA A 32 -15.04 -1.67 -9.02
C ALA A 32 -14.19 -2.48 -8.04
N PHE A 33 -13.01 -1.97 -7.70
CA PHE A 33 -12.07 -2.62 -6.80
C PHE A 33 -12.66 -2.88 -5.42
N LEU A 34 -13.45 -1.92 -4.90
CA LEU A 34 -14.06 -1.99 -3.57
C LEU A 34 -15.55 -2.36 -3.60
N SER A 35 -16.08 -2.80 -4.74
CA SER A 35 -17.52 -3.04 -4.91
C SER A 35 -18.10 -4.03 -3.90
N GLY A 36 -17.33 -5.05 -3.49
CA GLY A 36 -17.79 -6.06 -2.53
C GLY A 36 -17.96 -5.55 -1.10
N ILE A 37 -17.34 -4.42 -0.76
CA ILE A 37 -17.37 -3.84 0.58
C ILE A 37 -17.82 -2.38 0.59
N GLN A 38 -18.42 -1.92 -0.50
CA GLN A 38 -18.81 -0.52 -0.66
C GLN A 38 -19.65 0.03 0.50
N SER A 39 -20.58 -0.77 1.02
CA SER A 39 -21.46 -0.36 2.12
C SER A 39 -20.71 -0.15 3.45
N HIS A 40 -19.49 -0.67 3.56
CA HIS A 40 -18.66 -0.55 4.77
C HIS A 40 -17.62 0.54 4.66
N ILE A 41 -17.47 1.18 3.49
CA ILE A 41 -16.49 2.23 3.25
C ILE A 41 -17.09 3.60 3.58
N ILE A 42 -16.44 4.34 4.48
CA ILE A 42 -16.78 5.73 4.75
C ILE A 42 -16.05 6.63 3.75
N LEU A 43 -14.73 6.44 3.62
CA LEU A 43 -13.94 7.15 2.61
C LEU A 43 -12.61 6.43 2.36
N VAL A 44 -12.04 6.68 1.18
CA VAL A 44 -10.68 6.28 0.81
C VAL A 44 -9.92 7.54 0.39
N LYS A 45 -8.65 7.65 0.77
CA LYS A 45 -7.77 8.76 0.35
C LYS A 45 -6.44 8.25 -0.15
N ASN A 46 -5.89 8.91 -1.17
CA ASN A 46 -4.51 8.69 -1.58
C ASN A 46 -3.57 9.73 -0.91
N PHE A 47 -2.27 9.66 -1.23
CA PHE A 47 -1.28 10.54 -0.62
C PHE A 47 -1.42 12.01 -1.05
N LEU A 48 -2.11 12.29 -2.15
CA LEU A 48 -2.41 13.65 -2.61
C LEU A 48 -3.65 14.24 -1.94
N GLY A 49 -4.35 13.45 -1.12
CA GLY A 49 -5.58 13.88 -0.49
C GLY A 49 -6.82 13.74 -1.37
N GLU A 50 -6.68 13.15 -2.55
CA GLU A 50 -7.83 12.83 -3.39
C GLU A 50 -8.65 11.72 -2.73
N ALA A 51 -9.98 11.79 -2.84
CA ALA A 51 -10.87 10.95 -2.05
C ALA A 51 -11.91 10.22 -2.90
N TYR A 52 -12.29 9.04 -2.43
CA TYR A 52 -13.48 8.31 -2.85
C TYR A 52 -14.47 8.30 -1.69
N LEU A 53 -15.65 8.82 -1.95
CA LEU A 53 -16.74 8.96 -0.97
C LEU A 53 -17.98 8.24 -1.52
N PRO A 54 -18.17 6.94 -1.16
CA PRO A 54 -19.29 6.16 -1.73
C PRO A 54 -20.67 6.76 -1.47
N GLU A 55 -20.90 7.29 -0.26
CA GLU A 55 -22.17 7.89 0.14
C GLU A 55 -22.56 9.06 -0.79
N TRP A 56 -21.56 9.83 -1.24
CA TRP A 56 -21.77 10.99 -2.08
C TRP A 56 -21.60 10.68 -3.57
N ASN A 57 -21.36 9.40 -3.92
CA ASN A 57 -21.05 8.96 -5.28
C ASN A 57 -19.94 9.79 -5.92
N PHE A 58 -18.94 10.16 -5.12
CA PHE A 58 -17.80 10.98 -5.54
C PHE A 58 -16.53 10.14 -5.61
N ASN A 59 -15.91 10.14 -6.80
CA ASN A 59 -14.64 9.42 -7.02
C ASN A 59 -13.58 10.40 -7.55
N GLY A 60 -12.78 10.93 -6.64
CA GLY A 60 -11.64 11.79 -6.97
C GLY A 60 -10.34 11.03 -7.17
N ILE A 61 -10.30 9.71 -6.83
CA ILE A 61 -9.09 8.90 -6.93
C ILE A 61 -8.91 8.32 -8.35
N GLY A 62 -9.99 7.81 -8.94
CA GLY A 62 -9.92 7.08 -10.20
C GLY A 62 -9.50 5.63 -9.99
N ASN A 63 -8.33 5.25 -10.50
CA ASN A 63 -7.82 3.88 -10.41
C ASN A 63 -6.90 3.68 -9.20
N ILE A 64 -6.97 2.46 -8.67
CA ILE A 64 -5.99 1.98 -7.68
C ILE A 64 -4.68 1.70 -8.43
N GLU A 65 -3.60 2.30 -7.95
CA GLU A 65 -2.28 2.21 -8.58
C GLU A 65 -1.38 1.22 -7.82
N TYR A 66 -0.55 0.47 -8.55
CA TYR A 66 0.31 -0.56 -7.96
C TYR A 66 1.30 -0.01 -6.94
N HIS A 67 1.73 1.25 -7.14
CA HIS A 67 2.81 1.85 -6.34
C HIS A 67 2.33 2.56 -5.09
N GLN A 68 1.02 2.65 -4.88
CA GLN A 68 0.44 3.43 -3.79
C GLN A 68 -0.22 2.55 -2.73
N GLY A 69 -0.14 3.02 -1.48
CA GLY A 69 -1.06 2.61 -0.44
C GLY A 69 -2.19 3.63 -0.32
N TYR A 70 -3.32 3.19 0.20
CA TYR A 70 -4.52 4.02 0.31
C TYR A 70 -5.02 3.99 1.75
N GLN A 71 -5.27 5.17 2.31
CA GLN A 71 -5.93 5.30 3.60
C GLN A 71 -7.42 5.01 3.42
N VAL A 72 -7.97 4.19 4.28
CA VAL A 72 -9.40 3.83 4.22
C VAL A 72 -10.00 3.89 5.61
N LYS A 73 -11.22 4.44 5.69
CA LYS A 73 -12.01 4.43 6.91
C LYS A 73 -13.25 3.59 6.68
N THR A 74 -13.45 2.61 7.56
CA THR A 74 -14.58 1.68 7.48
C THR A 74 -15.48 1.82 8.70
N ASN A 75 -16.76 1.46 8.53
CA ASN A 75 -17.74 1.45 9.63
C ASN A 75 -17.84 0.07 10.32
N GLN A 76 -17.22 -0.95 9.74
CA GLN A 76 -17.09 -2.27 10.34
C GLN A 76 -15.93 -3.02 9.69
N GLU A 77 -15.48 -4.08 10.36
CA GLU A 77 -14.48 -4.99 9.82
C GLU A 77 -14.98 -5.63 8.53
N CYS A 78 -14.12 -5.69 7.50
CA CYS A 78 -14.46 -6.26 6.20
C CYS A 78 -13.21 -6.74 5.46
N THR A 79 -13.42 -7.50 4.38
CA THR A 79 -12.32 -8.09 3.60
C THR A 79 -12.49 -7.75 2.12
N ILE A 80 -11.43 -7.24 1.50
CA ILE A 80 -11.35 -7.05 0.05
C ILE A 80 -10.86 -8.38 -0.55
N ASN A 81 -11.64 -8.96 -1.48
CA ASN A 81 -11.28 -10.18 -2.20
C ASN A 81 -10.96 -9.84 -3.63
N LEU A 82 -9.73 -10.13 -4.05
CA LEU A 82 -9.21 -9.77 -5.36
C LEU A 82 -8.77 -11.00 -6.13
N GLN A 83 -8.97 -10.98 -7.46
CA GLN A 83 -8.45 -11.98 -8.38
C GLN A 83 -7.83 -11.28 -9.57
N GLY A 84 -6.69 -11.78 -10.03
CA GLY A 84 -5.98 -11.21 -11.15
C GLY A 84 -4.56 -11.74 -11.26
N GLU A 85 -3.68 -10.91 -11.77
CA GLU A 85 -2.27 -11.23 -11.95
C GLU A 85 -1.41 -10.47 -10.94
N TYR A 86 -0.26 -11.04 -10.58
CA TYR A 86 0.69 -10.35 -9.70
C TYR A 86 1.31 -9.15 -10.39
N PHE A 87 1.40 -8.04 -9.68
CA PHE A 87 2.43 -7.05 -9.95
C PHE A 87 3.75 -7.65 -9.43
N LYS A 88 4.61 -8.07 -10.33
CA LYS A 88 5.91 -8.65 -9.93
C LYS A 88 6.75 -7.58 -9.24
N PRO A 89 7.16 -7.81 -7.97
CA PRO A 89 7.81 -6.74 -7.20
C PRO A 89 9.05 -6.16 -7.86
N TYR A 90 9.91 -7.01 -8.40
CA TYR A 90 11.19 -6.59 -8.98
C TYR A 90 11.04 -5.90 -10.35
N GLU A 91 9.90 -6.06 -11.03
CA GLU A 91 9.61 -5.42 -12.31
C GLU A 91 8.82 -4.11 -12.16
N ASN A 92 8.38 -3.79 -10.96
CA ASN A 92 7.49 -2.67 -10.68
C ASN A 92 8.09 -1.77 -9.58
N PRO A 93 9.10 -0.95 -9.92
CA PRO A 93 9.72 -0.06 -8.95
C PRO A 93 8.75 1.00 -8.46
N ILE A 94 8.91 1.41 -7.20
CA ILE A 94 8.10 2.46 -6.58
C ILE A 94 8.89 3.77 -6.67
N TYR A 95 8.40 4.72 -7.46
CA TYR A 95 9.00 6.04 -7.60
C TYR A 95 8.53 6.91 -6.43
N LEU A 96 9.49 7.39 -5.63
CA LEU A 96 9.24 8.18 -4.44
C LEU A 96 9.49 9.65 -4.73
N GLU A 97 8.60 10.50 -4.23
CA GLU A 97 8.80 11.94 -4.26
C GLU A 97 9.43 12.40 -2.94
N SER A 98 10.16 13.52 -2.99
CA SER A 98 10.67 14.15 -1.76
C SER A 98 9.51 14.51 -0.84
N GLY A 99 9.63 14.19 0.43
CA GLY A 99 8.57 14.37 1.42
C GLY A 99 7.78 13.09 1.65
N TRP A 100 6.51 13.24 1.95
CA TRP A 100 5.65 12.09 2.29
C TRP A 100 5.11 11.36 1.07
N ASN A 101 5.15 10.04 1.15
CA ASN A 101 4.52 9.11 0.20
C ASN A 101 3.69 8.13 1.01
N ILE A 102 2.68 7.52 0.38
CA ILE A 102 2.02 6.33 0.91
C ILE A 102 2.28 5.22 -0.10
N ILE A 103 3.06 4.23 0.31
CA ILE A 103 3.57 3.19 -0.57
C ILE A 103 2.81 1.88 -0.41
N SER A 104 2.77 1.11 -1.49
CA SER A 104 2.32 -0.27 -1.48
C SER A 104 3.42 -1.20 -0.96
N TYR A 105 3.05 -2.44 -0.67
CA TYR A 105 3.98 -3.53 -0.43
C TYR A 105 3.63 -4.66 -1.39
N LEU A 106 4.51 -4.94 -2.35
CA LEU A 106 4.21 -5.81 -3.48
C LEU A 106 4.60 -7.27 -3.29
N ARG A 107 5.34 -7.60 -2.22
CA ARG A 107 5.71 -9.00 -1.96
C ARG A 107 4.57 -9.75 -1.28
N THR A 108 4.51 -11.05 -1.53
CA THR A 108 3.47 -11.92 -0.95
C THR A 108 3.81 -12.38 0.47
N SER A 109 5.08 -12.28 0.88
CA SER A 109 5.53 -12.66 2.22
C SER A 109 6.09 -11.47 2.97
N PRO A 110 6.01 -11.45 4.31
CA PRO A 110 6.56 -10.36 5.11
C PRO A 110 8.07 -10.20 4.94
N SER A 111 8.57 -8.97 5.08
CA SER A 111 10.01 -8.68 5.08
C SER A 111 10.31 -7.61 6.13
N PRO A 112 11.43 -7.72 6.86
CA PRO A 112 11.82 -6.70 7.83
C PRO A 112 11.99 -5.33 7.18
N ALA A 113 11.54 -4.29 7.86
CA ALA A 113 11.58 -2.92 7.33
C ALA A 113 13.01 -2.47 7.01
N ASP A 114 13.98 -2.83 7.84
CA ASP A 114 15.39 -2.49 7.61
C ASP A 114 15.94 -3.12 6.32
N LEU A 115 15.49 -4.32 6.00
CA LEU A 115 15.86 -4.99 4.74
C LEU A 115 15.17 -4.35 3.54
N VAL A 116 13.87 -4.06 3.65
CA VAL A 116 13.09 -3.44 2.57
C VAL A 116 13.67 -2.07 2.19
N PHE A 117 14.03 -1.26 3.18
CA PHE A 117 14.52 0.10 2.98
C PHE A 117 16.04 0.22 2.93
N GLN A 118 16.76 -0.90 2.87
CA GLN A 118 18.23 -0.93 2.99
C GLN A 118 18.93 0.05 2.04
N ASP A 119 18.55 0.08 0.77
CA ASP A 119 19.19 0.95 -0.21
C ASP A 119 18.93 2.43 0.10
N LEU A 120 17.72 2.77 0.53
CA LEU A 120 17.37 4.14 0.93
C LEU A 120 18.15 4.55 2.19
N ILE A 121 18.33 3.64 3.12
CA ILE A 121 19.10 3.86 4.36
C ILE A 121 20.58 4.13 4.03
N LEU A 122 21.16 3.29 3.16
CA LEU A 122 22.57 3.43 2.78
C LEU A 122 22.87 4.75 2.08
N GLN A 123 21.90 5.28 1.35
CA GLN A 123 22.01 6.57 0.67
C GLN A 123 21.61 7.75 1.55
N GLY A 124 21.11 7.49 2.75
CA GLY A 124 20.69 8.54 3.69
C GLY A 124 19.40 9.25 3.26
N ASN A 125 18.56 8.62 2.43
CA ASN A 125 17.40 9.28 1.81
C ASN A 125 16.08 9.04 2.55
N ILE A 126 16.02 8.10 3.48
CA ILE A 126 14.82 7.83 4.27
C ILE A 126 14.86 8.59 5.60
N VAL A 127 13.78 9.29 5.92
CA VAL A 127 13.63 10.00 7.20
C VAL A 127 12.89 9.15 8.20
N ILE A 128 11.69 8.66 7.83
CA ILE A 128 10.82 7.87 8.70
C ILE A 128 9.83 7.08 7.84
N ALA A 129 9.47 5.89 8.32
CA ALA A 129 8.30 5.16 7.81
C ALA A 129 7.33 4.89 8.96
N LYS A 130 6.05 4.78 8.65
CA LYS A 130 4.99 4.49 9.63
C LYS A 130 4.00 3.49 9.07
N ASP A 131 3.50 2.63 9.93
CA ASP A 131 2.37 1.75 9.58
C ASP A 131 1.03 2.43 9.91
N GLU A 132 -0.07 1.71 9.68
CA GLU A 132 -1.42 2.21 9.91
C GLU A 132 -1.75 2.51 11.36
N LEU A 133 -1.00 1.92 12.30
CA LEU A 133 -1.17 2.13 13.74
C LEU A 133 -0.26 3.24 14.28
N GLY A 134 0.54 3.84 13.43
CA GLY A 134 1.50 4.87 13.82
C GLY A 134 2.82 4.34 14.35
N ALA A 135 3.05 3.01 14.30
CA ALA A 135 4.34 2.46 14.64
C ALA A 135 5.38 2.95 13.65
N ALA A 136 6.55 3.36 14.13
CA ALA A 136 7.54 4.07 13.35
C ALA A 136 8.80 3.24 13.10
N PHE A 137 9.39 3.44 11.93
CA PHE A 137 10.72 3.02 11.58
C PHE A 137 11.59 4.27 11.45
N LEU A 138 12.61 4.37 12.32
CA LEU A 138 13.50 5.54 12.41
C LEU A 138 14.94 5.08 12.20
N PRO A 139 15.45 5.08 10.96
CA PRO A 139 16.79 4.56 10.67
C PRO A 139 17.90 5.33 11.38
N GLU A 140 17.77 6.64 11.55
CA GLU A 140 18.74 7.47 12.25
C GLU A 140 18.97 6.99 13.71
N TRP A 141 17.88 6.50 14.33
CA TRP A 141 17.92 6.01 15.73
C TRP A 141 18.06 4.50 15.82
N ASN A 142 18.26 3.81 14.69
CA ASN A 142 18.30 2.35 14.61
C ASN A 142 17.08 1.71 15.28
N TYR A 143 15.90 2.32 15.12
CA TYR A 143 14.67 1.90 15.75
C TYR A 143 13.68 1.39 14.70
N ASN A 144 13.20 0.16 14.89
CA ASN A 144 12.19 -0.47 14.04
C ASN A 144 10.96 -0.87 14.86
N GLY A 145 9.99 0.04 14.96
CA GLY A 145 8.71 -0.21 15.62
C GLY A 145 7.70 -0.91 14.72
N ILE A 146 7.90 -0.88 13.40
CA ILE A 146 7.02 -1.54 12.43
C ILE A 146 7.25 -3.06 12.45
N GLY A 147 8.49 -3.49 12.57
CA GLY A 147 8.88 -4.88 12.40
C GLY A 147 8.96 -5.24 10.93
N ASN A 148 8.02 -6.07 10.46
CA ASN A 148 7.95 -6.50 9.06
C ASN A 148 6.88 -5.73 8.30
N LEU A 149 7.18 -5.39 7.03
CA LEU A 149 6.15 -4.98 6.09
C LEU A 149 5.36 -6.21 5.64
N GLN A 150 4.06 -6.06 5.47
CA GLN A 150 3.16 -7.17 5.19
C GLN A 150 2.30 -6.92 3.96
N ALA A 151 2.01 -8.00 3.24
CA ALA A 151 1.12 -7.97 2.08
C ALA A 151 -0.27 -7.42 2.47
N GLY A 152 -0.86 -6.64 1.60
CA GLY A 152 -2.17 -6.03 1.82
C GLY A 152 -2.13 -4.73 2.62
N LYS A 153 -0.99 -4.41 3.22
CA LYS A 153 -0.80 -3.18 4.00
C LYS A 153 -0.14 -2.10 3.15
N GLY A 154 -0.40 -0.85 3.49
CA GLY A 154 0.31 0.28 2.95
C GLY A 154 1.05 1.01 4.06
N TYR A 155 2.07 1.77 3.69
CA TYR A 155 2.96 2.42 4.64
C TYR A 155 3.21 3.87 4.25
N GLN A 156 3.24 4.74 5.24
CA GLN A 156 3.68 6.12 5.05
C GLN A 156 5.21 6.14 5.06
N LEU A 157 5.80 6.82 4.08
CA LEU A 157 7.25 6.91 3.94
C LEU A 157 7.64 8.34 3.61
N LYS A 158 8.50 8.92 4.44
CA LYS A 158 9.07 10.26 4.19
C LYS A 158 10.51 10.14 3.76
N THR A 159 10.81 10.74 2.61
CA THR A 159 12.18 10.84 2.08
C THR A 159 12.61 12.31 2.01
N ASN A 160 13.91 12.56 2.05
CA ASN A 160 14.45 13.92 1.92
C ASN A 160 14.77 14.30 0.49
N VAL A 161 14.79 13.32 -0.44
CA VAL A 161 14.96 13.54 -1.88
C VAL A 161 14.09 12.52 -2.62
N SER A 162 13.86 12.79 -3.92
CA SER A 162 13.23 11.80 -4.80
C SER A 162 14.14 10.58 -4.96
N ASP A 163 13.58 9.39 -4.94
CA ASP A 163 14.34 8.14 -5.05
C ASP A 163 13.43 7.04 -5.60
N ILE A 164 13.98 5.82 -5.71
CA ILE A 164 13.25 4.65 -6.20
C ILE A 164 13.39 3.54 -5.16
N LEU A 165 12.26 2.94 -4.77
CA LEU A 165 12.23 1.76 -3.92
C LEU A 165 12.02 0.53 -4.79
N ASN A 166 12.94 -0.43 -4.70
CA ASN A 166 12.85 -1.69 -5.42
C ASN A 166 12.64 -2.82 -4.43
N TYR A 167 11.55 -3.56 -4.61
CA TYR A 167 11.29 -4.76 -3.80
C TYR A 167 12.05 -5.96 -4.38
N LEU A 168 12.43 -6.87 -3.49
CA LEU A 168 12.97 -8.16 -3.91
C LEU A 168 11.88 -9.02 -4.52
N SER A 169 12.30 -9.97 -5.38
CA SER A 169 11.41 -10.97 -5.96
C SER A 169 10.69 -11.79 -4.88
N ASN A 170 9.53 -12.36 -5.22
CA ASN A 170 8.81 -13.31 -4.37
C ASN A 170 9.51 -14.69 -4.27
N ASP A 171 10.47 -14.95 -5.13
CA ASP A 171 11.20 -16.23 -5.17
C ASP A 171 12.33 -16.29 -4.15
#